data_f18523c3bc34e79e9be27fd8e45e8715
#
_entry.id   f18523c3bc34e79e9be27fd8e45e8715
#
_cell.length_a   1.000
_cell.length_b   1.000
_cell.length_c   1.000
_cell.angle_alpha   90.00
_cell.angle_beta   90.00
_cell.angle_gamma   90.00
#
_symmetry.space_group_name_H-M   'P 1'
#
loop_
_entity.id
_entity.type
_entity.pdbx_description
1 polymer ?
#
loop_
_entity_poly.entity_id
_entity_poly.type
_entity_poly.pdbx_seq_one_letter_code
_entity_poly.pdbx_strand_id
1 'polypeptide(L)'
;VTGTVIPLFDPGAEAARATAAILEDTLGGDARGVVVDSPPGAGKSTLVVRAALELAAAGRPLMVVAQTNAQVDDLVVRLAEKEPGLPVGRLHSSDPDPYDRALDELPAVRKSAKAGDLAGLDVVISTAAKWAHVKGVEPWRHAIVDEAYQMRSDALLAVAGLFERALFVGDPGQLDPFSVVGAEQWAGLSYDPSASAVSTLLAHNPELPQHRLPVSWRLPASAAPLVSAAFYPYTPFRSGTGAGDRRLTFGVASDGSGPDRVLDEAAESGWGLLELPARHTPRTDPEAVRAVALVVRRLLDRGGASVSERSPDPVPLTADRIAVGTAHRDQAASVRSALAELGVAGVTVDTANRLQGREFDVTVVLHPLSGRPDATAFHLETGRLCVLASRHRHACVVVCRAGVTELLDEHPSTEPVQLGVTVKFPDGWEANHAVLSHLGEHRVSWAP
;
A
#
# COMPACT_ATOMS: atom_id res chain seq x y z
N VAL A 1 44.29 -10.51 12.54
CA VAL A 1 42.88 -10.09 12.71
C VAL A 1 42.31 -9.95 11.30
N THR A 2 41.65 -11.00 10.80
CA THR A 2 40.92 -10.99 9.54
C THR A 2 39.65 -10.17 9.77
N GLY A 3 39.66 -8.92 9.33
CA GLY A 3 38.47 -8.07 9.33
C GLY A 3 37.39 -8.71 8.46
N THR A 4 36.29 -9.08 9.06
CA THR A 4 35.07 -9.51 8.34
C THR A 4 34.60 -8.30 7.53
N VAL A 5 34.81 -8.32 6.23
CA VAL A 5 34.23 -7.32 5.31
C VAL A 5 32.71 -7.55 5.35
N ILE A 6 31.99 -6.66 6.02
CA ILE A 6 30.51 -6.64 5.94
C ILE A 6 30.20 -6.29 4.48
N PRO A 7 29.54 -7.19 3.72
CA PRO A 7 29.21 -6.88 2.33
C PRO A 7 28.33 -5.62 2.29
N LEU A 8 28.68 -4.70 1.42
CA LEU A 8 27.84 -3.52 1.13
C LEU A 8 26.45 -4.02 0.73
N PHE A 9 25.43 -3.36 1.26
CA PHE A 9 24.03 -3.66 0.91
C PHE A 9 23.81 -3.41 -0.59
N ASP A 10 23.52 -4.49 -1.32
CA ASP A 10 23.12 -4.43 -2.73
C ASP A 10 21.62 -4.76 -2.80
N PRO A 11 20.77 -3.73 -3.01
CA PRO A 11 19.32 -3.92 -3.03
C PRO A 11 18.85 -4.84 -4.17
N GLY A 12 19.54 -4.82 -5.32
CA GLY A 12 19.23 -5.69 -6.45
C GLY A 12 19.47 -7.17 -6.14
N ALA A 13 20.65 -7.46 -5.59
CA ALA A 13 21.01 -8.82 -5.20
C ALA A 13 20.12 -9.35 -4.06
N GLU A 14 19.75 -8.52 -3.10
CA GLU A 14 18.85 -8.89 -2.00
C GLU A 14 17.45 -9.23 -2.51
N ALA A 15 16.87 -8.36 -3.34
CA ALA A 15 15.55 -8.59 -3.94
C ALA A 15 15.54 -9.83 -4.84
N ALA A 16 16.61 -10.06 -5.61
CA ALA A 16 16.75 -11.23 -6.47
C ALA A 16 16.81 -12.53 -5.66
N ARG A 17 17.60 -12.56 -4.57
CA ARG A 17 17.69 -13.74 -3.68
C ARG A 17 16.34 -14.05 -3.03
N ALA A 18 15.67 -13.03 -2.49
CA ALA A 18 14.35 -13.21 -1.90
C ALA A 18 13.34 -13.77 -2.91
N THR A 19 13.30 -13.20 -4.10
CA THR A 19 12.43 -13.68 -5.18
C THR A 19 12.75 -15.11 -5.58
N ALA A 20 14.03 -15.48 -5.71
CA ALA A 20 14.44 -16.84 -6.06
C ALA A 20 13.98 -17.88 -5.01
N ALA A 21 14.16 -17.59 -3.72
CA ALA A 21 13.70 -18.46 -2.64
C ALA A 21 12.18 -18.63 -2.62
N ILE A 22 11.41 -17.55 -2.86
CA ILE A 22 9.94 -17.60 -2.96
C ILE A 22 9.52 -18.51 -4.11
N LEU A 23 10.15 -18.36 -5.26
CA LEU A 23 9.82 -19.16 -6.45
C LEU A 23 10.23 -20.64 -6.28
N GLU A 24 11.35 -20.91 -5.63
CA GLU A 24 11.79 -22.26 -5.30
C GLU A 24 10.73 -22.99 -4.46
N ASP A 25 10.24 -22.36 -3.37
CA ASP A 25 9.20 -22.95 -2.53
C ASP A 25 7.86 -23.06 -3.25
N THR A 26 7.51 -22.05 -4.08
CA THR A 26 6.25 -22.05 -4.84
C THR A 26 6.23 -23.15 -5.91
N LEU A 27 7.33 -23.36 -6.61
CA LEU A 27 7.45 -24.32 -7.70
C LEU A 27 7.82 -25.73 -7.22
N GLY A 28 8.73 -25.84 -6.28
CA GLY A 28 9.37 -27.13 -5.89
C GLY A 28 9.01 -27.61 -4.50
N GLY A 29 8.56 -26.76 -3.61
CA GLY A 29 8.28 -27.10 -2.22
C GLY A 29 7.09 -28.05 -2.05
N ASP A 30 7.03 -28.76 -0.92
CA ASP A 30 5.92 -29.66 -0.57
C ASP A 30 4.78 -28.96 0.19
N ALA A 31 5.02 -27.74 0.65
CA ALA A 31 4.03 -26.97 1.41
C ALA A 31 2.79 -26.62 0.55
N ARG A 32 1.61 -26.68 1.18
CA ARG A 32 0.35 -26.31 0.51
C ARG A 32 0.16 -24.80 0.37
N GLY A 33 0.94 -24.01 1.07
CA GLY A 33 0.92 -22.54 1.00
C GLY A 33 2.31 -21.95 1.21
N VAL A 34 2.58 -20.84 0.55
CA VAL A 34 3.74 -19.99 0.76
C VAL A 34 3.23 -18.59 1.02
N VAL A 35 3.66 -17.96 2.11
CA VAL A 35 3.24 -16.59 2.48
C VAL A 35 4.38 -15.63 2.22
N VAL A 36 4.08 -14.50 1.59
CA VAL A 36 5.05 -13.45 1.27
C VAL A 36 4.60 -12.11 1.81
N ASP A 37 5.35 -11.58 2.75
CA ASP A 37 5.20 -10.23 3.29
C ASP A 37 5.86 -9.24 2.34
N SER A 38 5.07 -8.32 1.80
CA SER A 38 5.51 -7.35 0.79
C SER A 38 5.24 -5.93 1.26
N PRO A 39 6.22 -5.22 1.82
CA PRO A 39 6.05 -3.83 2.24
C PRO A 39 5.79 -2.90 1.03
N PRO A 40 5.41 -1.62 1.28
CA PRO A 40 5.08 -0.68 0.22
C PRO A 40 6.18 -0.55 -0.83
N GLY A 41 5.82 -0.77 -2.10
CA GLY A 41 6.75 -0.62 -3.22
C GLY A 41 7.83 -1.69 -3.34
N ALA A 42 7.70 -2.83 -2.64
CA ALA A 42 8.69 -3.90 -2.72
C ALA A 42 8.60 -4.78 -4.00
N GLY A 43 7.68 -4.47 -4.90
CA GLY A 43 7.55 -5.20 -6.16
C GLY A 43 6.58 -6.37 -6.11
N LYS A 44 5.58 -6.33 -5.24
CA LYS A 44 4.53 -7.35 -5.12
C LYS A 44 3.93 -7.79 -6.45
N SER A 45 3.39 -6.86 -7.24
CA SER A 45 2.80 -7.19 -8.55
C SER A 45 3.80 -7.80 -9.53
N THR A 46 5.08 -7.38 -9.46
CA THR A 46 6.16 -7.98 -10.25
C THR A 46 6.41 -9.42 -9.84
N LEU A 47 6.38 -9.72 -8.53
CA LEU A 47 6.50 -11.10 -8.02
C LEU A 47 5.31 -11.95 -8.48
N VAL A 48 4.07 -11.44 -8.36
CA VAL A 48 2.84 -12.15 -8.78
C VAL A 48 2.90 -12.50 -10.26
N VAL A 49 3.24 -11.52 -11.11
CA VAL A 49 3.38 -11.73 -12.56
C VAL A 49 4.48 -12.75 -12.85
N ARG A 50 5.65 -12.62 -12.22
CA ARG A 50 6.76 -13.54 -12.43
C ARG A 50 6.42 -14.97 -11.99
N ALA A 51 5.81 -15.15 -10.84
CA ALA A 51 5.38 -16.46 -10.36
C ALA A 51 4.34 -17.10 -11.31
N ALA A 52 3.39 -16.30 -11.82
CA ALA A 52 2.41 -16.78 -12.78
C ALA A 52 3.07 -17.24 -14.09
N LEU A 53 4.02 -16.47 -14.61
CA LEU A 53 4.76 -16.83 -15.83
C LEU A 53 5.61 -18.09 -15.64
N GLU A 54 6.32 -18.23 -14.52
CA GLU A 54 7.14 -19.40 -14.24
C GLU A 54 6.30 -20.67 -14.02
N LEU A 55 5.14 -20.56 -13.36
CA LEU A 55 4.19 -21.67 -13.24
C LEU A 55 3.63 -22.08 -14.60
N ALA A 56 3.19 -21.14 -15.42
CA ALA A 56 2.69 -21.40 -16.77
C ALA A 56 3.75 -22.04 -17.67
N ALA A 57 4.99 -21.52 -17.67
CA ALA A 57 6.12 -22.07 -18.41
C ALA A 57 6.49 -23.50 -17.97
N ALA A 58 6.24 -23.84 -16.71
CA ALA A 58 6.40 -25.19 -16.18
C ALA A 58 5.23 -26.14 -16.53
N GLY A 59 4.27 -25.69 -17.35
CA GLY A 59 3.07 -26.45 -17.70
C GLY A 59 2.12 -26.67 -16.51
N ARG A 60 2.06 -25.71 -15.60
CA ARG A 60 1.24 -25.75 -14.38
C ARG A 60 0.15 -24.68 -14.45
N PRO A 61 -1.03 -25.02 -14.99
CA PRO A 61 -2.16 -24.08 -15.02
C PRO A 61 -2.50 -23.58 -13.63
N LEU A 62 -2.82 -22.27 -13.53
CA LEU A 62 -3.08 -21.63 -12.26
C LEU A 62 -4.28 -20.70 -12.29
N MET A 63 -4.87 -20.49 -11.11
CA MET A 63 -5.81 -19.40 -10.88
C MET A 63 -5.15 -18.27 -10.12
N VAL A 64 -5.57 -17.04 -10.42
CA VAL A 64 -5.14 -15.84 -9.66
C VAL A 64 -6.37 -15.19 -9.05
N VAL A 65 -6.25 -14.88 -7.76
CA VAL A 65 -7.30 -14.24 -6.96
C VAL A 65 -6.83 -12.85 -6.56
N ALA A 66 -7.61 -11.83 -6.93
CA ALA A 66 -7.39 -10.44 -6.47
C ALA A 66 -8.65 -9.91 -5.77
N GLN A 67 -8.58 -8.70 -5.19
CA GLN A 67 -9.69 -8.18 -4.41
C GLN A 67 -10.65 -7.32 -5.24
N THR A 68 -10.16 -6.64 -6.28
CA THR A 68 -10.97 -5.73 -7.09
C THR A 68 -10.81 -5.99 -8.59
N ASN A 69 -11.81 -5.57 -9.39
CA ASN A 69 -11.73 -5.66 -10.86
C ASN A 69 -10.52 -4.90 -11.42
N ALA A 70 -10.23 -3.70 -10.90
CA ALA A 70 -9.08 -2.92 -11.35
C ALA A 70 -7.73 -3.63 -11.12
N GLN A 71 -7.57 -4.35 -9.99
CA GLN A 71 -6.38 -5.17 -9.73
C GLN A 71 -6.29 -6.36 -10.70
N VAL A 72 -7.41 -7.02 -10.95
CA VAL A 72 -7.47 -8.12 -11.92
C VAL A 72 -7.06 -7.63 -13.31
N ASP A 73 -7.64 -6.53 -13.77
CA ASP A 73 -7.40 -5.97 -15.10
C ASP A 73 -5.93 -5.51 -15.25
N ASP A 74 -5.34 -4.86 -14.22
CA ASP A 74 -3.91 -4.51 -14.18
C ASP A 74 -3.00 -5.75 -14.28
N LEU A 75 -3.31 -6.83 -13.57
CA LEU A 75 -2.54 -8.08 -13.65
C LEU A 75 -2.64 -8.73 -15.03
N VAL A 76 -3.81 -8.72 -15.66
CA VAL A 76 -3.99 -9.23 -17.02
C VAL A 76 -3.14 -8.44 -18.03
N VAL A 77 -3.17 -7.09 -17.95
CA VAL A 77 -2.35 -6.22 -18.81
C VAL A 77 -0.86 -6.52 -18.61
N ARG A 78 -0.38 -6.58 -17.36
CA ARG A 78 1.03 -6.84 -17.06
C ARG A 78 1.50 -8.21 -17.55
N LEU A 79 0.66 -9.25 -17.45
CA LEU A 79 0.97 -10.57 -18.01
C LEU A 79 1.06 -10.53 -19.53
N ALA A 80 0.09 -9.91 -20.20
CA ALA A 80 0.07 -9.78 -21.65
C ALA A 80 1.23 -8.93 -22.20
N GLU A 81 1.66 -7.89 -21.45
CA GLU A 81 2.84 -7.10 -21.82
C GLU A 81 4.16 -7.89 -21.68
N LYS A 82 4.25 -8.74 -20.66
CA LYS A 82 5.47 -9.53 -20.40
C LYS A 82 5.58 -10.74 -21.31
N GLU A 83 4.47 -11.39 -21.59
CA GLU A 83 4.39 -12.59 -22.46
C GLU A 83 3.16 -12.49 -23.35
N PRO A 84 3.26 -11.76 -24.49
CA PRO A 84 2.11 -11.50 -25.38
C PRO A 84 1.45 -12.76 -25.97
N GLY A 85 2.16 -13.87 -25.97
CA GLY A 85 1.65 -15.18 -26.43
C GLY A 85 0.98 -16.04 -25.37
N LEU A 86 1.03 -15.65 -24.10
CA LEU A 86 0.45 -16.43 -23.00
C LEU A 86 -1.08 -16.39 -23.05
N PRO A 87 -1.75 -17.56 -23.11
CA PRO A 87 -3.21 -17.61 -23.03
C PRO A 87 -3.71 -17.26 -21.64
N VAL A 88 -4.27 -16.05 -21.46
CA VAL A 88 -4.81 -15.56 -20.16
C VAL A 88 -6.33 -15.48 -20.21
N GLY A 89 -6.99 -16.02 -19.19
CA GLY A 89 -8.43 -15.94 -18.98
C GLY A 89 -8.79 -14.83 -17.97
N ARG A 90 -9.67 -13.90 -18.37
CA ARG A 90 -10.31 -12.94 -17.47
C ARG A 90 -11.71 -13.45 -17.15
N LEU A 91 -11.90 -14.05 -15.96
CA LEU A 91 -13.21 -14.45 -15.48
C LEU A 91 -13.90 -13.24 -14.81
N HIS A 92 -15.07 -12.82 -15.33
CA HIS A 92 -15.77 -11.61 -14.90
C HIS A 92 -17.21 -11.88 -14.44
N SER A 93 -17.85 -10.89 -13.83
CA SER A 93 -19.28 -10.92 -13.53
C SER A 93 -20.13 -10.75 -14.78
N SER A 94 -21.45 -10.88 -14.63
CA SER A 94 -22.39 -10.61 -15.72
C SER A 94 -22.91 -9.16 -15.74
N ASP A 95 -22.22 -8.25 -15.05
CA ASP A 95 -22.54 -6.83 -14.99
C ASP A 95 -22.32 -6.14 -16.35
N PRO A 96 -22.91 -4.97 -16.61
CA PRO A 96 -22.78 -4.25 -17.88
C PRO A 96 -21.34 -3.86 -18.23
N ASP A 97 -20.52 -3.45 -17.23
CA ASP A 97 -19.11 -3.08 -17.39
C ASP A 97 -18.24 -3.88 -16.42
N PRO A 98 -18.00 -5.17 -16.72
CA PRO A 98 -17.37 -6.10 -15.78
C PRO A 98 -15.83 -6.04 -15.76
N TYR A 99 -15.20 -5.39 -16.73
CA TYR A 99 -13.75 -5.24 -16.88
C TYR A 99 -13.41 -4.00 -17.73
N ASP A 100 -12.14 -3.58 -17.71
CA ASP A 100 -11.65 -2.47 -18.53
C ASP A 100 -11.66 -2.86 -20.02
N ARG A 101 -12.29 -2.05 -20.87
CA ARG A 101 -12.42 -2.28 -22.31
C ARG A 101 -11.06 -2.29 -23.04
N ALA A 102 -10.01 -1.71 -22.48
CA ALA A 102 -8.67 -1.84 -23.01
C ALA A 102 -8.20 -3.30 -23.14
N LEU A 103 -8.76 -4.22 -22.35
CA LEU A 103 -8.50 -5.66 -22.47
C LEU A 103 -9.02 -6.26 -23.80
N ASP A 104 -9.91 -5.58 -24.50
CA ASP A 104 -10.42 -6.06 -25.79
C ASP A 104 -9.36 -5.95 -26.90
N GLU A 105 -8.34 -5.13 -26.71
CA GLU A 105 -7.22 -4.96 -27.63
C GLU A 105 -6.13 -6.04 -27.44
N LEU A 106 -6.23 -6.89 -26.42
CA LEU A 106 -5.23 -7.92 -26.10
C LEU A 106 -5.65 -9.28 -26.71
N PRO A 107 -5.01 -9.74 -27.81
CA PRO A 107 -5.47 -10.91 -28.58
C PRO A 107 -5.35 -12.24 -27.84
N ALA A 108 -4.38 -12.39 -26.92
CA ALA A 108 -4.18 -13.59 -26.13
C ALA A 108 -5.11 -13.67 -24.90
N VAL A 109 -5.87 -12.59 -24.59
CA VAL A 109 -6.75 -12.52 -23.44
C VAL A 109 -8.17 -12.95 -23.81
N ARG A 110 -8.62 -14.06 -23.22
CA ARG A 110 -9.99 -14.54 -23.33
C ARG A 110 -10.82 -14.08 -22.13
N LYS A 111 -11.96 -13.47 -22.39
CA LYS A 111 -12.89 -12.96 -21.36
C LYS A 111 -14.15 -13.80 -21.35
N SER A 112 -14.62 -14.23 -20.18
CA SER A 112 -15.90 -14.93 -20.01
C SER A 112 -16.48 -14.73 -18.62
N ALA A 113 -17.80 -14.78 -18.52
CA ALA A 113 -18.53 -14.84 -17.27
C ALA A 113 -18.60 -16.28 -16.69
N LYS A 114 -18.22 -17.29 -17.47
CA LYS A 114 -18.25 -18.70 -17.08
C LYS A 114 -16.85 -19.29 -17.03
N ALA A 115 -16.50 -19.89 -15.91
CA ALA A 115 -15.17 -20.51 -15.73
C ALA A 115 -14.90 -21.65 -16.72
N GLY A 116 -15.94 -22.41 -17.10
CA GLY A 116 -15.83 -23.50 -18.09
C GLY A 116 -15.36 -23.05 -19.48
N ASP A 117 -15.69 -21.83 -19.90
CA ASP A 117 -15.25 -21.27 -21.18
C ASP A 117 -13.74 -20.93 -21.20
N LEU A 118 -13.14 -20.85 -20.01
CA LEU A 118 -11.72 -20.54 -19.79
C LEU A 118 -10.90 -21.79 -19.42
N ALA A 119 -11.53 -22.96 -19.44
CA ALA A 119 -10.85 -24.22 -19.18
C ALA A 119 -9.72 -24.45 -20.19
N GLY A 120 -8.58 -24.95 -19.71
CA GLY A 120 -7.40 -25.23 -20.53
C GLY A 120 -6.52 -24.02 -20.82
N LEU A 121 -6.84 -22.84 -20.29
CA LEU A 121 -5.92 -21.69 -20.30
C LEU A 121 -4.87 -21.84 -19.19
N ASP A 122 -3.66 -21.31 -19.46
CA ASP A 122 -2.54 -21.43 -18.52
C ASP A 122 -2.77 -20.60 -17.24
N VAL A 123 -3.36 -19.42 -17.38
CA VAL A 123 -3.65 -18.51 -16.27
C VAL A 123 -5.09 -18.02 -16.33
N VAL A 124 -5.86 -18.18 -15.27
CA VAL A 124 -7.21 -17.61 -15.17
C VAL A 124 -7.28 -16.67 -13.96
N ILE A 125 -7.68 -15.42 -14.20
CA ILE A 125 -7.67 -14.34 -13.17
C ILE A 125 -9.09 -13.86 -12.90
N SER A 126 -9.43 -13.69 -11.62
CA SER A 126 -10.69 -13.07 -11.19
C SER A 126 -10.61 -12.48 -9.79
N THR A 127 -11.68 -11.81 -9.39
CA THR A 127 -11.84 -11.38 -7.99
C THR A 127 -12.23 -12.55 -7.08
N ALA A 128 -11.88 -12.47 -5.79
CA ALA A 128 -12.29 -13.43 -4.77
C ALA A 128 -13.82 -13.61 -4.76
N ALA A 129 -14.56 -12.51 -4.84
CA ALA A 129 -16.02 -12.54 -4.88
C ALA A 129 -16.57 -13.34 -6.08
N LYS A 130 -15.96 -13.21 -7.27
CA LYS A 130 -16.39 -13.98 -8.44
C LYS A 130 -15.99 -15.45 -8.34
N TRP A 131 -14.78 -15.74 -7.85
CA TRP A 131 -14.32 -17.11 -7.63
C TRP A 131 -15.21 -17.90 -6.65
N ALA A 132 -15.71 -17.25 -5.60
CA ALA A 132 -16.62 -17.86 -4.60
C ALA A 132 -17.92 -18.42 -5.22
N HIS A 133 -18.31 -17.94 -6.40
CA HIS A 133 -19.49 -18.42 -7.12
C HIS A 133 -19.19 -19.52 -8.16
N VAL A 134 -17.94 -19.90 -8.34
CA VAL A 134 -17.55 -20.97 -9.28
C VAL A 134 -17.79 -22.32 -8.64
N LYS A 135 -18.48 -23.20 -9.35
CA LYS A 135 -18.81 -24.56 -8.91
C LYS A 135 -18.64 -25.53 -10.06
N GLY A 136 -18.38 -26.81 -9.73
CA GLY A 136 -18.34 -27.87 -10.72
C GLY A 136 -17.16 -27.81 -11.67
N VAL A 137 -16.05 -27.20 -11.24
CA VAL A 137 -14.76 -27.23 -11.94
C VAL A 137 -13.77 -28.08 -11.16
N GLU A 138 -12.84 -28.73 -11.87
CA GLU A 138 -11.72 -29.40 -11.22
C GLU A 138 -10.82 -28.34 -10.54
N PRO A 139 -10.32 -28.61 -9.32
CA PRO A 139 -9.44 -27.70 -8.64
C PRO A 139 -8.15 -27.42 -9.43
N TRP A 140 -7.72 -26.17 -9.44
CA TRP A 140 -6.41 -25.81 -9.96
C TRP A 140 -5.32 -26.35 -9.03
N ARG A 141 -4.27 -26.88 -9.60
CA ARG A 141 -3.13 -27.32 -8.78
C ARG A 141 -2.46 -26.17 -8.07
N HIS A 142 -2.43 -24.97 -8.69
CA HIS A 142 -1.80 -23.78 -8.13
C HIS A 142 -2.75 -22.60 -8.14
N ALA A 143 -2.62 -21.76 -7.11
CA ALA A 143 -3.25 -20.45 -7.04
C ALA A 143 -2.21 -19.38 -6.64
N ILE A 144 -2.48 -18.12 -7.03
CA ILE A 144 -1.81 -16.94 -6.45
C ILE A 144 -2.91 -16.06 -5.88
N VAL A 145 -2.79 -15.71 -4.61
CA VAL A 145 -3.71 -14.79 -3.93
C VAL A 145 -2.98 -13.47 -3.73
N ASP A 146 -3.34 -12.48 -4.52
CA ASP A 146 -2.81 -11.13 -4.41
C ASP A 146 -3.61 -10.31 -3.38
N GLU A 147 -2.95 -9.38 -2.70
CA GLU A 147 -3.49 -8.62 -1.56
C GLU A 147 -4.07 -9.52 -0.47
N ALA A 148 -3.37 -10.60 -0.17
CA ALA A 148 -3.86 -11.66 0.72
C ALA A 148 -4.17 -11.19 2.15
N TYR A 149 -3.47 -10.16 2.66
CA TYR A 149 -3.77 -9.55 3.96
C TYR A 149 -5.07 -8.74 3.97
N GLN A 150 -5.49 -8.19 2.82
CA GLN A 150 -6.77 -7.48 2.68
C GLN A 150 -7.95 -8.44 2.44
N MET A 151 -7.67 -9.69 2.14
CA MET A 151 -8.69 -10.71 1.96
C MET A 151 -9.21 -11.14 3.33
N ARG A 152 -10.53 -11.21 3.49
CA ARG A 152 -11.16 -11.76 4.69
C ARG A 152 -11.00 -13.29 4.74
N SER A 153 -10.94 -13.84 5.94
CA SER A 153 -10.80 -15.28 6.12
C SER A 153 -12.00 -16.07 5.57
N ASP A 154 -13.24 -15.54 5.69
CA ASP A 154 -14.42 -16.16 5.07
C ASP A 154 -14.36 -16.19 3.54
N ALA A 155 -13.80 -15.14 2.92
CA ALA A 155 -13.60 -15.09 1.48
C ALA A 155 -12.54 -16.12 1.02
N LEU A 156 -11.47 -16.32 1.81
CA LEU A 156 -10.51 -17.38 1.53
C LEU A 156 -11.17 -18.75 1.62
N LEU A 157 -11.96 -19.04 2.66
CA LEU A 157 -12.66 -20.32 2.80
C LEU A 157 -13.61 -20.58 1.63
N ALA A 158 -14.27 -19.54 1.11
CA ALA A 158 -15.18 -19.66 -0.03
C ALA A 158 -14.46 -20.10 -1.33
N VAL A 159 -13.16 -19.81 -1.47
CA VAL A 159 -12.37 -20.16 -2.67
C VAL A 159 -11.37 -21.28 -2.45
N ALA A 160 -11.08 -21.65 -1.20
CA ALA A 160 -10.03 -22.61 -0.86
C ALA A 160 -10.23 -24.00 -1.46
N GLY A 161 -11.47 -24.39 -1.78
CA GLY A 161 -11.77 -25.64 -2.46
C GLY A 161 -11.47 -25.65 -3.97
N LEU A 162 -11.09 -24.51 -4.54
CA LEU A 162 -10.79 -24.38 -5.97
C LEU A 162 -9.32 -24.62 -6.31
N PHE A 163 -8.44 -24.79 -5.32
CA PHE A 163 -7.01 -25.02 -5.54
C PHE A 163 -6.39 -25.96 -4.50
N GLU A 164 -5.26 -26.56 -4.87
CA GLU A 164 -4.53 -27.47 -3.97
C GLU A 164 -3.40 -26.75 -3.22
N ARG A 165 -2.72 -25.81 -3.88
CA ARG A 165 -1.55 -25.07 -3.37
C ARG A 165 -1.69 -23.60 -3.72
N ALA A 166 -1.20 -22.70 -2.85
CA ALA A 166 -1.27 -21.27 -3.13
C ALA A 166 -0.04 -20.49 -2.66
N LEU A 167 0.32 -19.46 -3.45
CA LEU A 167 1.19 -18.37 -3.07
C LEU A 167 0.33 -17.22 -2.58
N PHE A 168 0.46 -16.83 -1.31
CA PHE A 168 -0.23 -15.71 -0.69
C PHE A 168 0.71 -14.51 -0.64
N VAL A 169 0.42 -13.45 -1.38
CA VAL A 169 1.25 -12.24 -1.42
C VAL A 169 0.45 -11.06 -0.90
N GLY A 170 1.00 -10.31 0.04
CA GLY A 170 0.29 -9.14 0.57
C GLY A 170 1.17 -8.30 1.48
N ASP A 171 0.61 -7.20 1.92
CA ASP A 171 1.28 -6.23 2.78
C ASP A 171 0.69 -6.30 4.19
N PRO A 172 1.46 -6.77 5.20
CA PRO A 172 0.95 -6.90 6.56
C PRO A 172 0.71 -5.57 7.27
N GLY A 173 1.35 -4.49 6.84
CA GLY A 173 1.28 -3.17 7.47
C GLY A 173 0.24 -2.23 6.85
N GLN A 174 -0.53 -2.68 5.86
CA GLN A 174 -1.60 -1.89 5.26
C GLN A 174 -2.96 -2.17 5.92
N LEU A 175 -3.99 -1.51 5.40
CA LEU A 175 -5.35 -1.57 5.95
C LEU A 175 -5.85 -3.01 6.09
N ASP A 176 -6.50 -3.26 7.22
CA ASP A 176 -7.21 -4.51 7.48
C ASP A 176 -8.35 -4.76 6.49
N PRO A 177 -8.81 -6.00 6.37
CA PRO A 177 -9.96 -6.32 5.53
C PRO A 177 -11.18 -5.48 5.92
N PHE A 178 -11.82 -4.87 4.94
CA PHE A 178 -13.03 -4.09 5.19
C PHE A 178 -14.21 -5.00 5.55
N SER A 179 -14.80 -4.78 6.73
CA SER A 179 -16.03 -5.43 7.16
C SER A 179 -17.12 -4.40 7.42
N VAL A 180 -18.33 -4.65 6.91
CA VAL A 180 -19.55 -3.88 7.23
C VAL A 180 -20.24 -4.41 8.49
N VAL A 181 -19.84 -5.58 8.95
CA VAL A 181 -20.38 -6.24 10.15
C VAL A 181 -19.40 -5.99 11.28
N GLY A 182 -19.90 -5.53 12.42
CA GLY A 182 -19.06 -5.32 13.61
C GLY A 182 -18.38 -6.62 14.02
N ALA A 183 -17.05 -6.57 14.21
CA ALA A 183 -16.25 -7.73 14.61
C ALA A 183 -16.50 -8.14 16.07
N GLU A 184 -17.14 -7.30 16.88
CA GLU A 184 -17.39 -7.50 18.30
C GLU A 184 -18.08 -8.84 18.63
N GLN A 185 -18.98 -9.29 17.75
CA GLN A 185 -19.68 -10.57 17.92
C GLN A 185 -18.76 -11.81 17.79
N TRP A 186 -17.57 -11.64 17.21
CA TRP A 186 -16.59 -12.70 17.02
C TRP A 186 -15.46 -12.65 18.04
N ALA A 187 -15.41 -11.60 18.85
CA ALA A 187 -14.36 -11.41 19.86
C ALA A 187 -14.29 -12.62 20.80
N GLY A 188 -13.08 -13.18 20.94
CA GLY A 188 -12.85 -14.33 21.80
C GLY A 188 -13.23 -15.69 21.22
N LEU A 189 -13.74 -15.76 19.98
CA LEU A 189 -13.96 -17.02 19.29
C LEU A 189 -12.68 -17.51 18.63
N SER A 190 -12.58 -18.82 18.42
CA SER A 190 -11.44 -19.46 17.75
C SER A 190 -11.35 -19.10 16.24
N TYR A 191 -12.40 -18.54 15.67
CA TYR A 191 -12.48 -18.12 14.28
C TYR A 191 -13.25 -16.80 14.18
N ASP A 192 -12.59 -15.82 13.57
CA ASP A 192 -13.20 -14.54 13.17
C ASP A 192 -13.26 -14.48 11.64
N PRO A 193 -14.46 -14.54 11.04
CA PRO A 193 -14.63 -14.49 9.58
C PRO A 193 -14.21 -13.16 8.96
N SER A 194 -14.11 -12.10 9.74
CA SER A 194 -13.68 -10.76 9.30
C SER A 194 -12.17 -10.56 9.37
N ALA A 195 -11.45 -11.43 10.10
CA ALA A 195 -9.99 -11.34 10.21
C ALA A 195 -9.29 -11.55 8.87
N SER A 196 -8.06 -11.07 8.76
CA SER A 196 -7.22 -11.30 7.59
C SER A 196 -7.07 -12.78 7.28
N ALA A 197 -7.23 -13.13 6.01
CA ALA A 197 -7.02 -14.49 5.52
C ALA A 197 -5.65 -15.04 5.88
N VAL A 198 -4.60 -14.24 5.73
CA VAL A 198 -3.21 -14.64 6.07
C VAL A 198 -3.04 -14.84 7.56
N SER A 199 -3.55 -13.93 8.40
CA SER A 199 -3.46 -14.07 9.86
C SER A 199 -4.14 -15.35 10.33
N THR A 200 -5.35 -15.62 9.83
CA THR A 200 -6.08 -16.86 10.14
C THR A 200 -5.36 -18.08 9.61
N LEU A 201 -4.83 -18.03 8.38
CA LEU A 201 -4.08 -19.13 7.79
C LEU A 201 -2.87 -19.51 8.63
N LEU A 202 -2.06 -18.51 9.03
CA LEU A 202 -0.83 -18.72 9.81
C LEU A 202 -1.13 -19.16 11.27
N ALA A 203 -2.23 -18.70 11.86
CA ALA A 203 -2.65 -19.13 13.19
C ALA A 203 -2.94 -20.64 13.23
N HIS A 204 -3.44 -21.20 12.14
CA HIS A 204 -3.77 -22.63 12.02
C HIS A 204 -2.70 -23.48 11.33
N ASN A 205 -1.74 -22.85 10.64
CA ASN A 205 -0.67 -23.52 9.89
C ASN A 205 0.66 -22.76 10.09
N PRO A 206 1.22 -22.75 11.31
CA PRO A 206 2.42 -21.96 11.62
C PRO A 206 3.68 -22.47 10.91
N GLU A 207 3.64 -23.69 10.39
CA GLU A 207 4.75 -24.34 9.65
C GLU A 207 4.87 -23.89 8.19
N LEU A 208 3.91 -23.12 7.67
CA LEU A 208 3.98 -22.66 6.29
C LEU A 208 5.21 -21.78 6.05
N PRO A 209 5.93 -21.98 4.92
CA PRO A 209 7.01 -21.10 4.53
C PRO A 209 6.57 -19.63 4.48
N GLN A 210 7.31 -18.79 5.18
CA GLN A 210 7.07 -17.37 5.23
C GLN A 210 8.30 -16.63 4.70
N HIS A 211 8.10 -15.84 3.66
CA HIS A 211 9.12 -15.00 3.05
C HIS A 211 8.77 -13.51 3.19
N ARG A 212 9.75 -12.66 2.94
CA ARG A 212 9.55 -11.22 2.85
C ARG A 212 10.30 -10.64 1.66
N LEU A 213 9.76 -9.59 1.07
CA LEU A 213 10.48 -8.76 0.11
C LEU A 213 11.24 -7.68 0.88
N PRO A 214 12.59 -7.72 0.90
CA PRO A 214 13.37 -6.89 1.82
C PRO A 214 13.65 -5.47 1.33
N VAL A 215 13.24 -5.12 0.11
CA VAL A 215 13.60 -3.87 -0.56
C VAL A 215 12.39 -3.14 -1.07
N SER A 216 12.21 -1.88 -0.66
CA SER A 216 11.24 -0.96 -1.25
C SER A 216 11.87 -0.17 -2.39
N TRP A 217 11.30 -0.28 -3.59
CA TRP A 217 11.68 0.51 -4.76
C TRP A 217 10.90 1.82 -4.89
N ARG A 218 9.87 2.00 -4.06
CA ARG A 218 9.06 3.22 -4.00
C ARG A 218 9.64 4.22 -3.04
N LEU A 219 9.82 3.81 -1.78
CA LEU A 219 10.21 4.71 -0.71
C LEU A 219 11.67 5.12 -0.85
N PRO A 220 11.97 6.45 -0.82
CA PRO A 220 13.33 6.93 -0.88
C PRO A 220 14.12 6.55 0.38
N ALA A 221 15.43 6.67 0.31
CA ALA A 221 16.31 6.41 1.44
C ALA A 221 15.98 7.28 2.67
N SER A 222 15.39 8.45 2.48
CA SER A 222 14.91 9.34 3.55
C SER A 222 13.64 8.84 4.24
N ALA A 223 12.80 8.03 3.58
CA ALA A 223 11.51 7.60 4.11
C ALA A 223 11.49 6.14 4.60
N ALA A 224 12.23 5.26 3.94
CA ALA A 224 12.22 3.85 4.27
C ALA A 224 12.58 3.53 5.73
N PRO A 225 13.55 4.21 6.39
CA PRO A 225 13.86 3.96 7.79
C PRO A 225 12.68 4.21 8.73
N LEU A 226 12.01 5.36 8.59
CA LEU A 226 10.82 5.68 9.40
C LEU A 226 9.70 4.67 9.16
N VAL A 227 9.33 4.47 7.89
CA VAL A 227 8.19 3.59 7.54
C VAL A 227 8.47 2.14 7.98
N SER A 228 9.71 1.67 7.82
CA SER A 228 10.11 0.34 8.27
C SER A 228 10.05 0.21 9.79
N ALA A 229 10.56 1.19 10.54
CA ALA A 229 10.57 1.15 12.00
C ALA A 229 9.15 1.31 12.60
N ALA A 230 8.36 2.24 12.06
CA ALA A 230 7.04 2.56 12.61
C ALA A 230 5.96 1.53 12.26
N PHE A 231 6.06 0.85 11.11
CA PHE A 231 4.98 -0.02 10.62
C PHE A 231 5.41 -1.46 10.35
N TYR A 232 6.72 -1.74 10.24
CA TYR A 232 7.25 -3.06 9.90
C TYR A 232 8.40 -3.50 10.83
N PRO A 233 8.30 -3.30 12.17
CA PRO A 233 9.39 -3.66 13.07
C PRO A 233 9.71 -5.16 13.05
N TYR A 234 8.71 -6.00 12.73
CA TYR A 234 8.84 -7.46 12.67
C TYR A 234 9.20 -7.98 11.28
N THR A 235 8.94 -7.18 10.25
CA THR A 235 9.26 -7.49 8.83
C THR A 235 10.02 -6.33 8.18
N PRO A 236 11.20 -5.95 8.73
CA PRO A 236 11.91 -4.75 8.30
C PRO A 236 12.36 -4.84 6.84
N PHE A 237 12.39 -3.68 6.20
CA PHE A 237 12.85 -3.51 4.82
C PHE A 237 13.77 -2.29 4.70
N ARG A 238 14.45 -2.17 3.56
CA ARG A 238 15.30 -1.03 3.22
C ARG A 238 14.87 -0.39 1.92
N SER A 239 15.34 0.85 1.69
CA SER A 239 15.18 1.49 0.38
C SER A 239 16.07 0.82 -0.67
N GLY A 240 15.54 0.71 -1.88
CA GLY A 240 16.32 0.36 -3.07
C GLY A 240 17.09 1.53 -3.68
N THR A 241 16.99 2.75 -3.09
CA THR A 241 17.69 3.95 -3.54
C THR A 241 18.73 4.40 -2.52
N GLY A 242 19.78 5.05 -2.99
CA GLY A 242 20.81 5.66 -2.15
C GLY A 242 20.35 7.00 -1.55
N ALA A 243 21.09 7.46 -0.54
CA ALA A 243 20.88 8.78 0.01
C ALA A 243 21.14 9.87 -1.06
N GLY A 244 20.18 10.78 -1.23
CA GLY A 244 20.26 11.86 -2.21
C GLY A 244 19.92 11.48 -3.65
N ASP A 245 19.63 10.20 -3.98
CA ASP A 245 19.19 9.80 -5.31
C ASP A 245 17.85 10.45 -5.69
N ARG A 246 16.98 10.62 -4.70
CA ARG A 246 15.66 11.23 -4.90
C ARG A 246 15.56 12.54 -4.15
N ARG A 247 15.31 13.60 -4.89
CA ARG A 247 15.26 14.96 -4.38
C ARG A 247 14.08 15.72 -5.00
N LEU A 248 13.53 16.63 -4.22
CA LEU A 248 12.60 17.63 -4.68
C LEU A 248 13.39 18.95 -4.87
N THR A 249 13.16 19.65 -5.96
CA THR A 249 13.80 20.94 -6.28
C THR A 249 12.76 21.98 -6.68
N PHE A 250 13.10 23.27 -6.58
CA PHE A 250 12.22 24.36 -6.92
C PHE A 250 12.89 25.34 -7.88
N GLY A 251 12.13 25.79 -8.87
CA GLY A 251 12.58 26.83 -9.81
C GLY A 251 12.41 28.26 -9.28
N VAL A 252 11.54 28.46 -8.26
CA VAL A 252 11.25 29.75 -7.64
C VAL A 252 11.64 29.68 -6.15
N ALA A 253 12.30 30.74 -5.68
CA ALA A 253 12.72 30.87 -4.29
C ALA A 253 11.52 30.93 -3.33
N SER A 254 11.75 30.54 -2.09
CA SER A 254 10.79 30.62 -0.99
C SER A 254 10.43 32.08 -0.69
N ASP A 255 9.15 32.33 -0.44
CA ASP A 255 8.67 33.63 0.06
C ASP A 255 8.66 33.73 1.59
N GLY A 256 9.10 32.63 2.28
CA GLY A 256 9.17 32.55 3.73
C GLY A 256 7.83 32.24 4.41
N SER A 257 6.75 32.03 3.66
CA SER A 257 5.46 31.57 4.19
C SER A 257 5.57 30.18 4.82
N GLY A 258 4.62 29.81 5.67
CA GLY A 258 4.54 28.47 6.25
C GLY A 258 4.55 27.36 5.20
N PRO A 259 3.72 27.43 4.15
CA PRO A 259 3.76 26.48 3.04
C PRO A 259 5.12 26.36 2.35
N ASP A 260 5.81 27.48 2.09
CA ASP A 260 7.11 27.45 1.45
C ASP A 260 8.19 26.85 2.35
N ARG A 261 8.21 27.25 3.63
CA ARG A 261 9.17 26.69 4.60
C ARG A 261 9.02 25.19 4.77
N VAL A 262 7.80 24.64 4.84
CA VAL A 262 7.60 23.20 4.95
C VAL A 262 7.96 22.47 3.66
N LEU A 263 7.82 23.11 2.51
CA LEU A 263 8.28 22.56 1.23
C LEU A 263 9.81 22.55 1.13
N ASP A 264 10.49 23.58 1.65
CA ASP A 264 11.96 23.63 1.73
C ASP A 264 12.47 22.52 2.66
N GLU A 265 11.85 22.31 3.82
CA GLU A 265 12.17 21.22 4.74
C GLU A 265 11.96 19.86 4.07
N ALA A 266 10.84 19.66 3.38
CA ALA A 266 10.54 18.44 2.67
C ALA A 266 11.48 18.17 1.47
N ALA A 267 12.03 19.22 0.86
CA ALA A 267 13.04 19.09 -0.19
C ALA A 267 14.39 18.64 0.35
N GLU A 268 14.76 19.07 1.55
CA GLU A 268 16.01 18.72 2.22
C GLU A 268 15.96 17.32 2.84
N SER A 269 14.92 17.02 3.61
CA SER A 269 14.83 15.81 4.42
C SER A 269 13.96 14.69 3.81
N GLY A 270 13.12 15.01 2.84
CA GLY A 270 12.06 14.12 2.32
C GLY A 270 10.77 14.17 3.17
N TRP A 271 10.77 14.88 4.31
CA TRP A 271 9.64 15.03 5.22
C TRP A 271 9.41 16.48 5.61
N GLY A 272 8.17 16.84 5.89
CA GLY A 272 7.82 18.12 6.47
C GLY A 272 6.54 18.01 7.31
N LEU A 273 6.55 18.62 8.50
CA LEU A 273 5.37 18.76 9.33
C LEU A 273 4.96 20.24 9.36
N LEU A 274 3.83 20.57 8.76
CA LEU A 274 3.22 21.88 8.91
C LEU A 274 2.27 21.86 10.11
N GLU A 275 2.73 22.42 11.23
CA GLU A 275 2.01 22.38 12.48
C GLU A 275 1.13 23.62 12.67
N LEU A 276 -0.18 23.41 12.78
CA LEU A 276 -1.17 24.43 13.12
C LEU A 276 -1.31 24.54 14.64
N PRO A 277 -1.77 25.70 15.16
CA PRO A 277 -2.02 25.86 16.59
C PRO A 277 -2.98 24.78 17.15
N ALA A 278 -2.73 24.36 18.39
CA ALA A 278 -3.57 23.40 19.09
C ALA A 278 -5.00 23.93 19.23
N ARG A 279 -5.97 23.15 18.74
CA ARG A 279 -7.39 23.46 18.84
C ARG A 279 -8.22 22.24 18.49
N HIS A 280 -9.24 21.94 19.27
CA HIS A 280 -10.24 20.96 18.86
C HIS A 280 -11.10 21.54 17.73
N THR A 281 -11.33 20.74 16.72
CA THR A 281 -12.05 21.17 15.51
C THR A 281 -13.09 20.11 15.13
N PRO A 282 -14.10 20.49 14.34
CA PRO A 282 -14.93 19.51 13.66
C PRO A 282 -14.08 18.56 12.80
N ARG A 283 -14.63 17.41 12.42
CA ARG A 283 -13.94 16.43 11.58
C ARG A 283 -13.35 17.03 10.30
N THR A 284 -14.01 18.02 9.71
CA THR A 284 -13.49 18.81 8.60
C THR A 284 -13.08 20.19 9.12
N ASP A 285 -11.79 20.37 9.30
CA ASP A 285 -11.17 21.60 9.78
C ASP A 285 -10.86 22.53 8.60
N PRO A 286 -11.54 23.68 8.47
CA PRO A 286 -11.34 24.57 7.31
C PRO A 286 -9.93 25.15 7.22
N GLU A 287 -9.27 25.41 8.36
CA GLU A 287 -7.90 25.96 8.39
C GLU A 287 -6.88 24.91 7.93
N ALA A 288 -7.01 23.66 8.40
CA ALA A 288 -6.16 22.57 7.95
C ALA A 288 -6.39 22.25 6.47
N VAL A 289 -7.64 22.26 6.00
CA VAL A 289 -7.99 22.09 4.57
C VAL A 289 -7.32 23.19 3.73
N ARG A 290 -7.40 24.45 4.17
CA ARG A 290 -6.75 25.58 3.49
C ARG A 290 -5.24 25.44 3.49
N ALA A 291 -4.63 25.03 4.60
CA ALA A 291 -3.19 24.82 4.70
C ALA A 291 -2.72 23.73 3.71
N VAL A 292 -3.41 22.60 3.65
CA VAL A 292 -3.15 21.54 2.65
C VAL A 292 -3.23 22.08 1.23
N ALA A 293 -4.30 22.83 0.91
CA ALA A 293 -4.48 23.37 -0.44
C ALA A 293 -3.40 24.39 -0.81
N LEU A 294 -2.97 25.22 0.13
CA LEU A 294 -1.89 26.19 -0.08
C LEU A 294 -0.53 25.52 -0.27
N VAL A 295 -0.20 24.44 0.49
CA VAL A 295 1.01 23.67 0.27
C VAL A 295 1.05 23.10 -1.16
N VAL A 296 -0.05 22.49 -1.63
CA VAL A 296 -0.14 21.95 -2.99
C VAL A 296 -0.02 23.06 -4.04
N ARG A 297 -0.71 24.21 -3.84
CA ARG A 297 -0.64 25.34 -4.74
C ARG A 297 0.79 25.89 -4.83
N ARG A 298 1.46 26.10 -3.70
CA ARG A 298 2.85 26.60 -3.64
C ARG A 298 3.84 25.61 -4.27
N LEU A 299 3.64 24.30 -4.07
CA LEU A 299 4.46 23.26 -4.72
C LEU A 299 4.47 23.41 -6.25
N LEU A 300 3.30 23.70 -6.84
CA LEU A 300 3.16 23.93 -8.28
C LEU A 300 3.69 25.31 -8.70
N ASP A 301 3.34 26.38 -7.98
CA ASP A 301 3.74 27.77 -8.31
C ASP A 301 5.24 27.99 -8.23
N ARG A 302 5.92 27.28 -7.32
CA ARG A 302 7.39 27.31 -7.21
C ARG A 302 8.09 26.50 -8.30
N GLY A 303 7.35 25.90 -9.25
CA GLY A 303 7.91 25.05 -10.29
C GLY A 303 8.62 23.84 -9.69
N GLY A 304 7.96 23.13 -8.78
CA GLY A 304 8.46 21.91 -8.17
C GLY A 304 8.90 20.91 -9.23
N ALA A 305 10.05 20.28 -9.05
CA ALA A 305 10.56 19.23 -9.92
C ALA A 305 11.19 18.10 -9.10
N SER A 306 11.12 16.88 -9.61
CA SER A 306 11.70 15.70 -8.99
C SER A 306 12.96 15.24 -9.73
N VAL A 307 13.95 14.81 -8.96
CA VAL A 307 15.17 14.16 -9.46
C VAL A 307 15.20 12.74 -8.90
N SER A 308 15.55 11.75 -9.70
CA SER A 308 15.64 10.36 -9.27
C SER A 308 16.80 9.61 -9.93
N GLU A 309 17.10 8.42 -9.43
CA GLU A 309 18.08 7.50 -10.01
C GLU A 309 17.80 7.14 -11.48
N ARG A 310 16.55 7.27 -11.91
CA ARG A 310 16.10 7.01 -13.29
C ARG A 310 16.06 8.26 -14.16
N SER A 311 16.02 9.44 -13.55
CA SER A 311 15.96 10.74 -14.22
C SER A 311 16.81 11.72 -13.44
N PRO A 312 18.14 11.77 -13.74
CA PRO A 312 19.08 12.69 -13.07
C PRO A 312 18.76 14.17 -13.33
N ASP A 313 18.15 14.45 -14.48
CA ASP A 313 17.64 15.78 -14.80
C ASP A 313 16.31 16.05 -14.08
N PRO A 314 16.07 17.28 -13.57
CA PRO A 314 14.83 17.64 -12.92
C PRO A 314 13.61 17.46 -13.84
N VAL A 315 12.65 16.66 -13.42
CA VAL A 315 11.38 16.44 -14.12
C VAL A 315 10.30 17.26 -13.42
N PRO A 316 9.64 18.20 -14.13
CA PRO A 316 8.57 19.03 -13.53
C PRO A 316 7.48 18.20 -12.88
N LEU A 317 7.04 18.60 -11.71
CA LEU A 317 5.88 18.01 -11.05
C LEU A 317 4.59 18.55 -11.67
N THR A 318 3.87 17.67 -12.31
CA THR A 318 2.50 17.92 -12.79
C THR A 318 1.50 17.54 -11.68
N ALA A 319 0.29 18.06 -11.75
CA ALA A 319 -0.72 17.86 -10.71
C ALA A 319 -1.08 16.37 -10.48
N ASP A 320 -1.07 15.55 -11.52
CA ASP A 320 -1.31 14.10 -11.47
C ASP A 320 -0.23 13.31 -10.72
N ARG A 321 0.96 13.90 -10.55
CA ARG A 321 2.07 13.33 -9.78
C ARG A 321 2.03 13.67 -8.29
N ILE A 322 1.02 14.44 -7.87
CA ILE A 322 0.79 14.89 -6.50
C ILE A 322 -0.47 14.25 -5.94
N ALA A 323 -0.43 13.79 -4.71
CA ALA A 323 -1.63 13.35 -4.02
C ALA A 323 -1.84 14.05 -2.69
N VAL A 324 -3.12 14.23 -2.34
CA VAL A 324 -3.53 14.60 -0.98
C VAL A 324 -4.23 13.42 -0.33
N GLY A 325 -3.71 13.00 0.83
CA GLY A 325 -4.26 11.92 1.64
C GLY A 325 -5.03 12.43 2.84
N THR A 326 -6.23 11.88 3.07
CA THR A 326 -7.08 12.21 4.22
C THR A 326 -7.63 10.95 4.88
N ALA A 327 -8.13 11.06 6.11
CA ALA A 327 -8.80 9.96 6.80
C ALA A 327 -10.26 9.81 6.34
N HIS A 328 -10.95 10.91 6.03
CA HIS A 328 -12.39 10.94 5.76
C HIS A 328 -12.75 11.48 4.38
N ARG A 329 -13.88 10.99 3.82
CA ARG A 329 -14.36 11.42 2.49
C ARG A 329 -14.78 12.90 2.43
N ASP A 330 -15.35 13.42 3.51
CA ASP A 330 -15.74 14.82 3.65
C ASP A 330 -14.50 15.73 3.67
N GLN A 331 -13.42 15.35 4.35
CA GLN A 331 -12.14 16.05 4.28
C GLN A 331 -11.62 16.09 2.85
N ALA A 332 -11.61 14.94 2.15
CA ALA A 332 -11.17 14.87 0.76
C ALA A 332 -12.03 15.76 -0.16
N ALA A 333 -13.34 15.80 0.06
CA ALA A 333 -14.26 16.68 -0.69
C ALA A 333 -13.94 18.16 -0.46
N SER A 334 -13.72 18.56 0.81
CA SER A 334 -13.39 19.95 1.17
C SER A 334 -12.03 20.38 0.60
N VAL A 335 -11.02 19.50 0.61
CA VAL A 335 -9.71 19.78 -0.02
C VAL A 335 -9.86 19.96 -1.53
N ARG A 336 -10.67 19.12 -2.21
CA ARG A 336 -10.93 19.31 -3.66
C ARG A 336 -11.56 20.67 -3.95
N SER A 337 -12.53 21.11 -3.13
CA SER A 337 -13.15 22.43 -3.26
C SER A 337 -12.15 23.55 -3.04
N ALA A 338 -11.32 23.46 -2.01
CA ALA A 338 -10.28 24.46 -1.73
C ALA A 338 -9.21 24.54 -2.84
N LEU A 339 -8.82 23.41 -3.42
CA LEU A 339 -7.90 23.38 -4.59
C LEU A 339 -8.55 24.01 -5.82
N ALA A 340 -9.83 23.73 -6.08
CA ALA A 340 -10.57 24.33 -7.19
C ALA A 340 -10.69 25.87 -7.03
N GLU A 341 -10.95 26.37 -5.82
CA GLU A 341 -10.96 27.80 -5.52
C GLU A 341 -9.60 28.47 -5.77
N LEU A 342 -8.51 27.75 -5.58
CA LEU A 342 -7.15 28.18 -5.90
C LEU A 342 -6.77 27.96 -7.38
N GLY A 343 -7.68 27.45 -8.22
CA GLY A 343 -7.42 27.18 -9.62
C GLY A 343 -6.51 25.96 -9.87
N VAL A 344 -6.41 25.03 -8.91
CA VAL A 344 -5.62 23.81 -9.02
C VAL A 344 -6.52 22.64 -9.40
N ALA A 345 -6.23 21.99 -10.53
CA ALA A 345 -6.93 20.81 -11.02
C ALA A 345 -5.94 19.66 -11.29
N GLY A 346 -6.44 18.43 -11.37
CA GLY A 346 -5.65 17.25 -11.73
C GLY A 346 -4.94 16.56 -10.56
N VAL A 347 -4.90 17.18 -9.36
CA VAL A 347 -4.33 16.56 -8.17
C VAL A 347 -5.25 15.42 -7.68
N THR A 348 -4.65 14.30 -7.33
CA THR A 348 -5.39 13.21 -6.70
C THR A 348 -5.67 13.54 -5.24
N VAL A 349 -6.94 13.65 -4.86
CA VAL A 349 -7.35 13.86 -3.46
C VAL A 349 -8.26 12.73 -3.04
N ASP A 350 -7.84 11.90 -2.08
CA ASP A 350 -8.66 10.78 -1.64
C ASP A 350 -8.32 10.30 -0.22
N THR A 351 -9.10 9.33 0.27
CA THR A 351 -8.84 8.68 1.56
C THR A 351 -7.74 7.63 1.44
N ALA A 352 -7.15 7.26 2.59
CA ALA A 352 -6.14 6.20 2.66
C ALA A 352 -6.57 4.94 1.91
N ASN A 353 -7.82 4.48 2.09
CA ASN A 353 -8.35 3.29 1.42
C ASN A 353 -8.26 3.35 -0.12
N ARG A 354 -8.49 4.53 -0.72
CA ARG A 354 -8.45 4.70 -2.17
C ARG A 354 -7.07 5.04 -2.71
N LEU A 355 -6.17 5.53 -1.86
CA LEU A 355 -4.76 5.76 -2.19
C LEU A 355 -3.94 4.47 -2.10
N GLN A 356 -4.49 3.42 -1.49
CA GLN A 356 -3.82 2.14 -1.37
C GLN A 356 -3.43 1.57 -2.75
N GLY A 357 -2.21 0.99 -2.85
CA GLY A 357 -1.66 0.50 -4.11
C GLY A 357 -1.06 1.57 -5.03
N ARG A 358 -1.49 2.83 -4.92
CA ARG A 358 -1.01 3.94 -5.76
C ARG A 358 0.31 4.53 -5.25
N GLU A 359 1.00 5.27 -6.13
CA GLU A 359 2.23 5.99 -5.77
C GLU A 359 2.28 7.35 -6.47
N PHE A 360 2.93 8.31 -5.82
CA PHE A 360 3.04 9.68 -6.29
C PHE A 360 4.45 10.22 -5.98
N ASP A 361 4.87 11.26 -6.66
CA ASP A 361 6.17 11.85 -6.34
C ASP A 361 6.14 12.59 -5.01
N VAL A 362 5.10 13.40 -4.80
CA VAL A 362 4.89 14.13 -3.55
C VAL A 362 3.52 13.84 -2.99
N THR A 363 3.44 13.63 -1.69
CA THR A 363 2.16 13.52 -0.98
C THR A 363 2.02 14.62 0.05
N VAL A 364 0.80 15.16 0.17
CA VAL A 364 0.40 16.05 1.26
C VAL A 364 -0.68 15.38 2.06
N VAL A 365 -0.47 15.20 3.35
CA VAL A 365 -1.32 14.37 4.20
C VAL A 365 -1.93 15.19 5.32
N LEU A 366 -3.25 15.10 5.50
CA LEU A 366 -3.90 15.57 6.71
C LEU A 366 -3.86 14.45 7.75
N HIS A 367 -3.16 14.70 8.87
CA HIS A 367 -2.98 13.69 9.92
C HIS A 367 -4.34 13.23 10.49
N PRO A 368 -4.60 11.93 10.65
CA PRO A 368 -5.90 11.42 11.09
C PRO A 368 -6.39 11.98 12.43
N LEU A 369 -5.47 12.22 13.36
CA LEU A 369 -5.76 12.74 14.71
C LEU A 369 -5.73 14.28 14.80
N SER A 370 -5.45 15.00 13.70
CA SER A 370 -5.36 16.47 13.71
C SER A 370 -6.62 17.13 14.23
N GLY A 371 -6.54 17.88 15.34
CA GLY A 371 -7.65 18.63 15.95
C GLY A 371 -8.74 17.76 16.58
N ARG A 372 -8.52 16.45 16.71
CA ARG A 372 -9.49 15.54 17.33
C ARG A 372 -9.52 15.68 18.85
N PRO A 373 -10.71 15.53 19.47
CA PRO A 373 -10.84 15.47 20.92
C PRO A 373 -10.61 14.06 21.49
N ASP A 374 -10.53 13.03 20.62
CA ASP A 374 -10.44 11.62 20.97
C ASP A 374 -9.57 10.82 19.97
N ALA A 375 -8.96 9.76 20.43
CA ALA A 375 -8.18 8.83 19.64
C ALA A 375 -8.96 7.52 19.47
N THR A 376 -9.97 7.52 18.58
CA THR A 376 -10.78 6.33 18.32
C THR A 376 -10.00 5.27 17.51
N ALA A 377 -10.42 3.99 17.62
CA ALA A 377 -9.85 2.88 16.86
C ALA A 377 -9.74 3.18 15.34
N PHE A 378 -10.73 3.86 14.76
CA PHE A 378 -10.68 4.28 13.35
C PHE A 378 -9.47 5.19 13.05
N HIS A 379 -9.16 6.16 13.92
CA HIS A 379 -8.05 7.10 13.71
C HIS A 379 -6.70 6.50 14.07
N LEU A 380 -6.69 5.54 15.00
CA LEU A 380 -5.50 4.79 15.42
C LEU A 380 -5.16 3.61 14.50
N GLU A 381 -6.04 3.24 13.56
CA GLU A 381 -5.77 2.12 12.64
C GLU A 381 -4.40 2.29 11.95
N THR A 382 -3.46 1.43 12.32
CA THR A 382 -2.06 1.48 11.88
C THR A 382 -1.93 1.50 10.36
N GLY A 383 -2.70 0.65 9.67
CA GLY A 383 -2.71 0.56 8.22
C GLY A 383 -3.11 1.86 7.54
N ARG A 384 -3.98 2.66 8.14
CA ARG A 384 -4.39 3.98 7.62
C ARG A 384 -3.23 4.95 7.61
N LEU A 385 -2.53 5.08 8.74
CA LEU A 385 -1.35 5.95 8.84
C LEU A 385 -0.22 5.45 7.94
N CYS A 386 0.01 4.13 7.90
CA CYS A 386 0.99 3.51 7.01
C CYS A 386 0.74 3.85 5.54
N VAL A 387 -0.51 3.72 5.06
CA VAL A 387 -0.85 4.10 3.68
C VAL A 387 -0.56 5.58 3.45
N LEU A 388 -0.99 6.47 4.34
CA LEU A 388 -0.77 7.91 4.20
C LEU A 388 0.72 8.27 4.17
N ALA A 389 1.53 7.64 5.01
CA ALA A 389 2.97 7.92 5.13
C ALA A 389 3.84 7.21 4.07
N SER A 390 3.29 6.34 3.21
CA SER A 390 4.08 5.46 2.32
C SER A 390 3.73 5.56 0.84
N ARG A 391 3.04 6.62 0.40
CA ARG A 391 2.65 6.79 -1.02
C ARG A 391 3.63 7.60 -1.85
N HIS A 392 4.55 8.33 -1.21
CA HIS A 392 5.48 9.24 -1.88
C HIS A 392 6.73 8.52 -2.40
N ARG A 393 7.32 9.08 -3.44
CA ARG A 393 8.60 8.68 -4.02
C ARG A 393 9.73 9.65 -3.69
N HIS A 394 9.40 10.92 -3.38
CA HIS A 394 10.37 11.98 -3.15
C HIS A 394 10.15 12.66 -1.80
N ALA A 395 8.94 13.16 -1.53
CA ALA A 395 8.66 13.87 -0.28
C ALA A 395 7.22 13.68 0.21
N CYS A 396 7.06 13.73 1.53
CA CYS A 396 5.76 13.72 2.20
C CYS A 396 5.65 14.93 3.14
N VAL A 397 4.64 15.77 2.93
CA VAL A 397 4.29 16.86 3.85
C VAL A 397 3.07 16.45 4.66
N VAL A 398 3.17 16.48 5.97
CA VAL A 398 2.06 16.22 6.88
C VAL A 398 1.56 17.53 7.45
N VAL A 399 0.26 17.78 7.37
CA VAL A 399 -0.42 18.90 8.00
C VAL A 399 -1.13 18.40 9.24
N CYS A 400 -0.83 18.97 10.39
CA CYS A 400 -1.35 18.52 11.68
C CYS A 400 -1.53 19.70 12.64
N ARG A 401 -2.52 19.64 13.52
CA ARG A 401 -2.58 20.53 14.69
C ARG A 401 -1.67 20.01 15.79
N ALA A 402 -1.06 20.92 16.54
CA ALA A 402 -0.35 20.60 17.78
C ALA A 402 -1.30 19.92 18.79
N GLY A 403 -0.73 19.16 19.72
CA GLY A 403 -1.48 18.51 20.80
C GLY A 403 -1.86 17.04 20.51
N VAL A 404 -1.40 16.46 19.40
CA VAL A 404 -1.71 15.04 19.08
C VAL A 404 -0.92 14.08 19.98
N THR A 405 0.31 14.42 20.35
CA THR A 405 1.09 13.59 21.28
C THR A 405 0.42 13.50 22.65
N GLU A 406 -0.03 14.63 23.17
CA GLU A 406 -0.77 14.73 24.44
C GLU A 406 -2.09 13.95 24.37
N LEU A 407 -2.80 14.05 23.24
CA LEU A 407 -4.01 13.26 23.00
C LEU A 407 -3.74 11.76 23.04
N LEU A 408 -2.64 11.29 22.46
CA LEU A 408 -2.25 9.89 22.48
C LEU A 408 -1.91 9.43 23.91
N ASP A 409 -1.20 10.26 24.68
CA ASP A 409 -0.84 9.94 26.08
C ASP A 409 -2.09 9.82 26.97
N GLU A 410 -3.16 10.57 26.67
CA GLU A 410 -4.45 10.46 27.36
C GLU A 410 -5.28 9.24 26.91
N HIS A 411 -4.96 8.63 25.74
CA HIS A 411 -5.68 7.51 25.17
C HIS A 411 -4.74 6.34 24.85
N PRO A 412 -4.17 5.67 25.86
CA PRO A 412 -3.29 4.52 25.65
C PRO A 412 -4.02 3.40 24.89
N SER A 413 -3.25 2.62 24.16
CA SER A 413 -3.80 1.49 23.39
C SER A 413 -4.54 0.50 24.29
N THR A 414 -5.71 0.09 23.80
CA THR A 414 -6.53 -0.96 24.43
C THR A 414 -6.75 -2.13 23.44
N GLU A 415 -5.96 -2.21 22.37
CA GLU A 415 -6.09 -3.29 21.40
C GLU A 415 -5.80 -4.65 22.07
N PRO A 416 -6.68 -5.65 21.87
CA PRO A 416 -6.47 -6.96 22.47
C PRO A 416 -5.28 -7.67 21.80
N VAL A 417 -4.34 -8.15 22.63
CA VAL A 417 -3.25 -9.00 22.16
C VAL A 417 -3.78 -10.41 21.93
N GLN A 418 -3.70 -10.90 20.71
CA GLN A 418 -4.06 -12.28 20.38
C GLN A 418 -2.88 -13.20 20.74
N LEU A 419 -3.05 -14.00 21.79
CA LEU A 419 -2.04 -14.98 22.20
C LEU A 419 -1.91 -16.08 21.15
N GLY A 420 -0.68 -16.44 20.81
CA GLY A 420 -0.38 -17.52 19.87
C GLY A 420 -0.34 -17.11 18.40
N VAL A 421 -0.58 -15.84 18.09
CA VAL A 421 -0.38 -15.27 16.73
C VAL A 421 0.87 -14.40 16.73
N THR A 422 1.76 -14.61 15.77
CA THR A 422 2.93 -13.75 15.60
C THR A 422 2.47 -12.36 15.19
N VAL A 423 2.82 -11.35 16.00
CA VAL A 423 2.53 -9.95 15.67
C VAL A 423 3.36 -9.55 14.45
N LYS A 424 2.72 -9.00 13.43
CA LYS A 424 3.39 -8.57 12.19
C LYS A 424 3.49 -7.04 12.03
N PHE A 425 2.74 -6.30 12.80
CA PHE A 425 2.77 -4.83 12.83
C PHE A 425 2.47 -4.31 14.23
N PRO A 426 2.97 -3.12 14.60
CA PRO A 426 2.70 -2.50 15.89
C PRO A 426 1.24 -2.03 15.97
N ASP A 427 0.78 -1.73 17.18
CA ASP A 427 -0.52 -1.08 17.31
C ASP A 427 -0.49 0.39 16.83
N GLY A 428 -1.69 0.97 16.68
CA GLY A 428 -1.82 2.31 16.15
C GLY A 428 -1.27 3.39 17.06
N TRP A 429 -1.25 3.18 18.38
CA TRP A 429 -0.68 4.11 19.35
C TRP A 429 0.85 4.20 19.18
N GLU A 430 1.53 3.05 19.15
CA GLU A 430 2.97 2.97 18.94
C GLU A 430 3.38 3.57 17.58
N ALA A 431 2.65 3.23 16.50
CA ALA A 431 2.93 3.73 15.16
C ALA A 431 2.77 5.25 15.06
N ASN A 432 1.73 5.82 15.67
CA ASN A 432 1.54 7.27 15.71
C ASN A 432 2.66 7.98 16.47
N HIS A 433 3.07 7.48 17.64
CA HIS A 433 4.18 8.04 18.40
C HIS A 433 5.50 8.02 17.60
N ALA A 434 5.81 6.91 16.93
CA ALA A 434 7.02 6.80 16.11
C ALA A 434 7.02 7.81 14.95
N VAL A 435 5.89 7.96 14.26
CA VAL A 435 5.73 8.91 13.15
C VAL A 435 5.82 10.35 13.64
N LEU A 436 5.10 10.71 14.73
CA LEU A 436 5.10 12.07 15.26
C LEU A 436 6.45 12.47 15.85
N SER A 437 7.16 11.55 16.49
CA SER A 437 8.52 11.79 16.97
C SER A 437 9.47 12.18 15.83
N HIS A 438 9.45 11.42 14.74
CA HIS A 438 10.25 11.73 13.55
C HIS A 438 9.83 13.07 12.91
N LEU A 439 8.53 13.27 12.69
CA LEU A 439 8.00 14.51 12.09
C LEU A 439 8.30 15.74 12.95
N GLY A 440 8.45 15.58 14.27
CA GLY A 440 8.85 16.63 15.18
C GLY A 440 10.21 17.27 14.86
N GLU A 441 11.12 16.49 14.27
CA GLU A 441 12.43 16.95 13.79
C GLU A 441 12.32 17.83 12.52
N HIS A 442 11.22 17.68 11.76
CA HIS A 442 10.95 18.35 10.48
C HIS A 442 9.76 19.33 10.57
N ARG A 443 9.59 19.92 11.76
CA ARG A 443 8.44 20.77 12.09
C ARG A 443 8.63 22.21 11.67
N VAL A 444 7.61 22.71 10.98
CA VAL A 444 7.43 24.12 10.62
C VAL A 444 6.12 24.63 11.19
N SER A 445 6.16 25.67 12.01
CA SER A 445 4.95 26.28 12.55
C SER A 445 4.18 27.01 11.46
N TRP A 446 2.87 26.83 11.45
CA TRP A 446 1.98 27.57 10.59
C TRP A 446 2.06 29.07 10.89
N ALA A 447 2.39 29.86 9.88
CA ALA A 447 2.20 31.31 9.85
C ALA A 447 1.35 31.61 8.60
N PRO A 448 0.14 32.16 8.79
CA PRO A 448 -0.77 32.44 7.67
C PRO A 448 -0.24 33.49 6.72
#